data_cb9b4d12ac4d25af14467e6fc85922e7
#
_entry.id   cb9b4d12ac4d25af14467e6fc85922e7
#
_cell.length_a   1.000
_cell.length_b   1.000
_cell.length_c   1.000
_cell.angle_alpha   90.00
_cell.angle_beta   90.00
_cell.angle_gamma   90.00
#
_symmetry.space_group_name_H-M   'P 1'
#
loop_
_entity.id
_entity.type
_entity.pdbx_description
1 polymer ?
#
loop_
_entity_poly.entity_id
_entity_poly.type
_entity_poly.pdbx_seq_one_letter_code
_entity_poly.pdbx_strand_id
1 'polypeptide(L)'
;MAIDEKAIKEHIRGILTALGDDPDRGGLKDTPDRVARMYAEVFEGMNYTNDEIAEMYSKSFEIPEGSGEDMVVVKDIEVFSYCEHHLALMYDMKVTVAYIPNGKVIGLSKIARIADMVAKRLQLQERIGTDIAEVI
;
A
#
# COMPACT_ATOMS: atom_id res chain seq x y z
N MET A 1 13.15 2.03 5.45
CA MET A 1 13.81 3.08 4.63
C MET A 1 12.78 4.14 4.28
N ALA A 2 13.09 5.39 4.50
CA ALA A 2 12.14 6.47 4.23
C ALA A 2 12.21 6.91 2.76
N ILE A 3 11.04 7.25 2.19
CA ILE A 3 10.95 7.82 0.85
C ILE A 3 11.64 9.19 0.85
N ASP A 4 12.50 9.43 -0.14
CA ASP A 4 13.24 10.68 -0.28
C ASP A 4 12.44 11.69 -1.12
N GLU A 5 11.61 12.48 -0.44
CA GLU A 5 10.75 13.47 -1.11
C GLU A 5 11.55 14.55 -1.83
N LYS A 6 12.70 14.94 -1.29
CA LYS A 6 13.54 15.97 -1.90
C LYS A 6 14.08 15.50 -3.25
N ALA A 7 14.56 14.27 -3.33
CA ALA A 7 15.02 13.69 -4.58
C ALA A 7 13.89 13.55 -5.59
N ILE A 8 12.71 13.09 -5.14
CA ILE A 8 11.52 12.99 -6.02
C ILE A 8 11.17 14.34 -6.60
N LYS A 9 11.15 15.38 -5.78
CA LYS A 9 10.87 16.74 -6.22
C LYS A 9 11.80 17.17 -7.35
N GLU A 10 13.09 16.95 -7.19
CA GLU A 10 14.09 17.30 -8.21
C GLU A 10 13.87 16.53 -9.51
N HIS A 11 13.56 15.25 -9.44
CA HIS A 11 13.33 14.41 -10.61
C HIS A 11 12.03 14.76 -11.33
N ILE A 12 10.98 15.09 -10.60
CA ILE A 12 9.71 15.56 -11.22
C ILE A 12 9.94 16.86 -11.97
N ARG A 13 10.70 17.78 -11.40
CA ARG A 13 11.09 19.02 -12.10
C ARG A 13 11.80 18.68 -13.43
N GLY A 14 12.71 17.71 -13.39
CA GLY A 14 13.40 17.23 -14.58
C GLY A 14 12.47 16.63 -15.62
N ILE A 15 11.46 15.87 -15.18
CA ILE A 15 10.46 15.30 -16.08
C ILE A 15 9.67 16.39 -16.79
N LEU A 16 9.23 17.43 -16.08
CA LEU A 16 8.50 18.55 -16.68
C LEU A 16 9.33 19.25 -17.76
N THR A 17 10.60 19.47 -17.47
CA THR A 17 11.53 20.03 -18.45
C THR A 17 11.70 19.11 -19.67
N ALA A 18 11.84 17.82 -19.43
CA ALA A 18 12.01 16.82 -20.49
C ALA A 18 10.76 16.69 -21.38
N LEU A 19 9.58 16.98 -20.83
CA LEU A 19 8.33 17.02 -21.59
C LEU A 19 8.22 18.27 -22.47
N GLY A 20 9.13 19.21 -22.31
CA GLY A 20 9.13 20.44 -23.10
C GLY A 20 8.32 21.58 -22.51
N ASP A 21 7.90 21.45 -21.26
CA ASP A 21 7.17 22.53 -20.57
C ASP A 21 8.12 23.34 -19.67
N ASP A 22 7.64 24.47 -19.20
CA ASP A 22 8.38 25.33 -18.29
C ASP A 22 8.01 25.01 -16.84
N PRO A 23 8.92 24.40 -16.06
CA PRO A 23 8.61 24.02 -14.67
C PRO A 23 8.42 25.23 -13.74
N ASP A 24 8.82 26.43 -14.18
CA ASP A 24 8.70 27.65 -13.38
C ASP A 24 7.41 28.43 -13.65
N ARG A 25 6.62 28.05 -14.66
CA ARG A 25 5.33 28.72 -14.90
C ARG A 25 4.34 28.49 -13.76
N GLY A 26 3.42 29.44 -13.58
CA GLY A 26 2.53 29.47 -12.42
C GLY A 26 1.75 28.19 -12.16
N GLY A 27 1.34 27.47 -13.21
CA GLY A 27 0.60 26.21 -13.07
C GLY A 27 1.46 25.02 -12.67
N LEU A 28 2.77 25.07 -12.87
CA LEU A 28 3.69 23.95 -12.63
C LEU A 28 4.71 24.16 -11.51
N LYS A 29 4.90 25.40 -11.05
CA LYS A 29 5.96 25.68 -10.07
C LYS A 29 5.85 24.89 -8.77
N ASP A 30 4.63 24.55 -8.35
CA ASP A 30 4.37 23.78 -7.13
C ASP A 30 4.15 22.27 -7.40
N THR A 31 4.13 21.87 -8.68
CA THR A 31 3.87 20.48 -9.06
C THR A 31 4.92 19.51 -8.52
N PRO A 32 6.23 19.81 -8.56
CA PRO A 32 7.22 18.89 -7.96
C PRO A 32 6.96 18.59 -6.49
N ASP A 33 6.63 19.61 -5.68
CA ASP A 33 6.29 19.43 -4.28
C ASP A 33 5.02 18.61 -4.10
N ARG A 34 3.99 18.89 -4.90
CA ARG A 34 2.73 18.17 -4.82
C ARG A 34 2.88 16.71 -5.18
N VAL A 35 3.63 16.40 -6.24
CA VAL A 35 3.88 15.02 -6.65
C VAL A 35 4.73 14.30 -5.61
N ALA A 36 5.77 14.95 -5.07
CA ALA A 36 6.61 14.33 -4.04
C ALA A 36 5.79 13.97 -2.79
N ARG A 37 4.91 14.85 -2.34
CA ARG A 37 4.02 14.56 -1.20
C ARG A 37 3.02 13.45 -1.52
N MET A 38 2.46 13.47 -2.72
CA MET A 38 1.56 12.41 -3.17
C MET A 38 2.28 11.06 -3.18
N TYR A 39 3.50 10.99 -3.71
CA TYR A 39 4.26 9.75 -3.76
C TYR A 39 4.64 9.24 -2.38
N ALA A 40 4.95 10.14 -1.44
CA ALA A 40 5.21 9.74 -0.06
C ALA A 40 3.99 9.07 0.59
N GLU A 41 2.80 9.50 0.21
CA GLU A 41 1.55 8.94 0.70
C GLU A 41 1.17 7.65 -0.02
N VAL A 42 1.14 7.65 -1.36
CA VAL A 42 0.66 6.50 -2.13
C VAL A 42 1.67 5.34 -2.18
N PHE A 43 2.91 5.60 -1.86
CA PHE A 43 3.98 4.59 -1.77
C PHE A 43 4.45 4.35 -0.33
N GLU A 44 3.65 4.72 0.64
CA GLU A 44 4.01 4.59 2.06
C GLU A 44 4.44 3.16 2.43
N GLY A 45 3.81 2.14 1.82
CA GLY A 45 4.15 0.74 2.06
C GLY A 45 5.56 0.35 1.64
N MET A 46 6.23 1.16 0.81
CA MET A 46 7.63 0.91 0.44
C MET A 46 8.61 1.20 1.57
N ASN A 47 8.18 1.91 2.60
CA ASN A 47 9.01 2.18 3.79
C ASN A 47 9.16 0.96 4.70
N TYR A 48 8.34 -0.07 4.49
CA TYR A 48 8.23 -1.21 5.42
C TYR A 48 8.34 -2.53 4.68
N THR A 49 9.00 -3.50 5.32
CA THR A 49 8.96 -4.89 4.87
C THR A 49 7.64 -5.56 5.27
N ASN A 50 7.36 -6.73 4.71
CA ASN A 50 6.19 -7.50 5.12
C ASN A 50 6.23 -7.85 6.61
N ASP A 51 7.40 -8.20 7.14
CA ASP A 51 7.57 -8.48 8.57
C ASP A 51 7.26 -7.27 9.43
N GLU A 52 7.72 -6.08 9.02
CA GLU A 52 7.43 -4.84 9.73
C GLU A 52 5.93 -4.51 9.70
N ILE A 53 5.27 -4.72 8.57
CA ILE A 53 3.82 -4.52 8.46
C ILE A 53 3.07 -5.51 9.37
N ALA A 54 3.49 -6.77 9.38
CA ALA A 54 2.91 -7.77 10.27
C ALA A 54 3.03 -7.35 11.74
N GLU A 55 4.17 -6.83 12.13
CA GLU A 55 4.41 -6.35 13.49
C GLU A 55 3.55 -5.11 13.82
N MET A 56 3.44 -4.16 12.91
CA MET A 56 2.64 -2.94 13.09
C MET A 56 1.16 -3.24 13.33
N TYR A 57 0.64 -4.29 12.71
CA TYR A 57 -0.78 -4.65 12.75
C TYR A 57 -1.02 -6.02 13.39
N SER A 58 -0.19 -6.37 14.37
CA SER A 58 -0.22 -7.70 15.02
C SER A 58 -1.37 -7.89 16.00
N LYS A 59 -2.20 -6.89 16.22
CA LYS A 59 -3.29 -6.99 17.19
C LYS A 59 -4.25 -8.11 16.81
N SER A 60 -4.35 -9.07 17.69
CA SER A 60 -5.20 -10.24 17.53
C SER A 60 -5.99 -10.49 18.81
N PHE A 61 -7.01 -11.32 18.71
CA PHE A 61 -7.89 -11.68 19.82
C PHE A 61 -7.88 -13.20 19.97
N GLU A 62 -7.76 -13.67 21.21
CA GLU A 62 -7.89 -15.09 21.48
C GLU A 62 -9.34 -15.53 21.29
N ILE A 63 -9.53 -16.69 20.69
CA ILE A 63 -10.85 -17.30 20.57
C ILE A 63 -11.03 -18.34 21.66
N PRO A 64 -12.26 -18.49 22.23
CA PRO A 64 -12.53 -19.49 23.24
C PRO A 64 -12.19 -20.89 22.74
N GLU A 65 -11.67 -21.72 23.65
CA GLU A 65 -11.35 -23.12 23.37
C GLU A 65 -12.60 -23.86 22.86
N GLY A 66 -12.47 -24.58 21.76
CA GLY A 66 -13.57 -25.30 21.13
C GLY A 66 -14.48 -24.44 20.24
N SER A 67 -14.24 -23.16 20.11
CA SER A 67 -15.08 -22.27 19.30
C SER A 67 -14.58 -22.08 17.88
N GLY A 68 -14.09 -23.10 17.26
CA GLY A 68 -14.14 -23.01 15.86
C GLY A 68 -12.85 -22.90 15.10
N GLU A 69 -12.85 -23.76 14.14
CA GLU A 69 -11.92 -23.78 13.02
C GLU A 69 -12.61 -23.21 11.77
N ASP A 70 -13.64 -22.37 11.97
CA ASP A 70 -14.38 -21.79 10.86
C ASP A 70 -13.54 -20.74 10.16
N MET A 71 -13.60 -20.77 8.84
CA MET A 71 -12.91 -19.79 8.01
C MET A 71 -13.45 -18.38 8.28
N VAL A 72 -12.52 -17.46 8.51
CA VAL A 72 -12.84 -16.01 8.54
C VAL A 72 -12.65 -15.44 7.15
N VAL A 73 -13.65 -14.72 6.66
CA VAL A 73 -13.61 -14.08 5.34
C VAL A 73 -13.94 -12.60 5.47
N VAL A 74 -13.04 -11.76 4.99
CA VAL A 74 -13.25 -10.30 4.89
C VAL A 74 -13.28 -9.96 3.42
N LYS A 75 -14.43 -9.46 2.95
CA LYS A 75 -14.66 -9.22 1.52
C LYS A 75 -14.56 -7.75 1.17
N ASP A 76 -14.26 -7.51 -0.10
CA ASP A 76 -14.42 -6.21 -0.76
C ASP A 76 -13.66 -5.08 -0.06
N ILE A 77 -12.45 -5.36 0.39
CA ILE A 77 -11.56 -4.32 0.91
C ILE A 77 -11.09 -3.51 -0.30
N GLU A 78 -11.48 -2.24 -0.34
CA GLU A 78 -11.09 -1.36 -1.43
C GLU A 78 -9.64 -0.90 -1.24
N VAL A 79 -8.84 -1.08 -2.27
CA VAL A 79 -7.46 -0.61 -2.31
C VAL A 79 -7.16 -0.02 -3.69
N PHE A 80 -6.11 0.77 -3.75
CA PHE A 80 -5.47 1.16 -5.01
C PHE A 80 -3.98 0.86 -4.91
N SER A 81 -3.33 0.79 -6.06
CA SER A 81 -1.89 0.56 -6.14
C SER A 81 -1.33 1.23 -7.38
N TYR A 82 -0.05 1.09 -7.59
CA TYR A 82 0.65 1.60 -8.77
C TYR A 82 1.42 0.47 -9.44
N CYS A 83 1.18 0.28 -10.73
CA CYS A 83 1.86 -0.74 -11.51
C CYS A 83 3.35 -0.44 -11.60
N GLU A 84 4.20 -1.40 -11.26
CA GLU A 84 5.65 -1.22 -11.29
C GLU A 84 6.21 -1.00 -12.69
N HIS A 85 5.47 -1.41 -13.75
CA HIS A 85 5.94 -1.30 -15.12
C HIS A 85 5.91 0.13 -15.67
N HIS A 86 4.90 0.91 -15.29
CA HIS A 86 4.68 2.25 -15.85
C HIS A 86 4.39 3.31 -14.80
N LEU A 87 4.42 2.98 -13.52
CA LEU A 87 3.96 3.85 -12.43
C LEU A 87 2.51 4.32 -12.64
N ALA A 88 1.71 3.52 -13.32
CA ALA A 88 0.32 3.85 -13.59
C ALA A 88 -0.58 3.38 -12.46
N LEU A 89 -1.60 4.19 -12.16
CA LEU A 89 -2.58 3.89 -11.13
C LEU A 89 -3.39 2.64 -11.50
N MET A 90 -3.45 1.71 -10.57
CA MET A 90 -4.39 0.59 -10.59
C MET A 90 -5.51 0.92 -9.60
N TYR A 91 -6.71 1.12 -10.10
CA TYR A 91 -7.85 1.56 -9.31
C TYR A 91 -9.00 0.56 -9.38
N ASP A 92 -10.02 0.80 -8.58
CA ASP A 92 -11.19 -0.07 -8.48
C ASP A 92 -10.80 -1.52 -8.14
N MET A 93 -9.80 -1.66 -7.26
CA MET A 93 -9.31 -2.95 -6.81
C MET A 93 -10.02 -3.34 -5.52
N LYS A 94 -10.38 -4.61 -5.41
CA LYS A 94 -10.97 -5.18 -4.21
C LYS A 94 -10.18 -6.40 -3.78
N VAL A 95 -9.92 -6.47 -2.49
CA VAL A 95 -9.20 -7.59 -1.86
C VAL A 95 -10.18 -8.36 -0.99
N THR A 96 -10.16 -9.66 -1.12
CA THR A 96 -10.86 -10.56 -0.20
C THR A 96 -9.80 -11.40 0.50
N VAL A 97 -9.84 -11.40 1.82
CA VAL A 97 -8.94 -12.18 2.66
C VAL A 97 -9.73 -13.27 3.36
N ALA A 98 -9.25 -14.50 3.24
CA ALA A 98 -9.83 -15.64 3.93
C ALA A 98 -8.71 -16.39 4.66
N TYR A 99 -8.94 -16.74 5.92
CA TYR A 99 -7.98 -17.52 6.68
C TYR A 99 -8.71 -18.41 7.71
N ILE A 100 -8.03 -19.47 8.11
CA ILE A 100 -8.50 -20.34 9.18
C ILE A 100 -7.75 -19.96 10.45
N PRO A 101 -8.46 -19.48 11.50
CA PRO A 101 -7.82 -19.09 12.75
C PRO A 101 -7.09 -20.25 13.42
N ASN A 102 -5.98 -19.94 14.04
CA ASN A 102 -5.22 -20.90 14.86
C ASN A 102 -5.08 -20.33 16.27
N GLY A 103 -6.15 -20.43 17.05
CA GLY A 103 -6.21 -19.94 18.42
C GLY A 103 -6.44 -18.44 18.56
N LYS A 104 -6.27 -17.68 17.49
CA LYS A 104 -6.41 -16.22 17.49
C LYS A 104 -7.05 -15.73 16.20
N VAL A 105 -7.80 -14.65 16.29
CA VAL A 105 -8.32 -13.94 15.12
C VAL A 105 -7.68 -12.55 15.03
N ILE A 106 -7.41 -12.13 13.81
CA ILE A 106 -6.85 -10.80 13.54
C ILE A 106 -7.99 -9.78 13.57
N GLY A 107 -7.76 -8.61 14.17
CA GLY A 107 -8.76 -7.55 14.17
C GLY A 107 -9.15 -7.16 12.74
N LEU A 108 -10.44 -7.03 12.47
CA LEU A 108 -10.96 -6.76 11.13
C LEU A 108 -10.35 -5.47 10.53
N SER A 109 -10.24 -4.42 11.34
CA SER A 109 -9.62 -3.17 10.90
C SER A 109 -8.14 -3.34 10.54
N LYS A 110 -7.45 -4.29 11.17
CA LYS A 110 -6.04 -4.56 10.89
C LYS A 110 -5.86 -5.25 9.55
N ILE A 111 -6.75 -6.15 9.21
CA ILE A 111 -6.73 -6.82 7.89
C ILE A 111 -6.87 -5.77 6.77
N ALA A 112 -7.81 -4.83 6.90
CA ALA A 112 -7.98 -3.75 5.93
C ALA A 112 -6.73 -2.85 5.84
N ARG A 113 -6.09 -2.55 6.96
CA ARG A 113 -4.87 -1.74 6.99
C ARG A 113 -3.67 -2.46 6.38
N ILE A 114 -3.56 -3.76 6.60
CA ILE A 114 -2.53 -4.59 5.97
C ILE A 114 -2.69 -4.55 4.46
N ALA A 115 -3.90 -4.77 3.95
CA ALA A 115 -4.19 -4.73 2.51
C ALA A 115 -3.84 -3.36 1.91
N ASP A 116 -4.24 -2.28 2.56
CA ASP A 116 -3.94 -0.91 2.14
C ASP A 116 -2.42 -0.66 2.09
N MET A 117 -1.71 -1.02 3.15
CA MET A 117 -0.27 -0.78 3.25
C MET A 117 0.53 -1.58 2.22
N VAL A 118 0.17 -2.84 2.01
CA VAL A 118 0.78 -3.70 0.99
C VAL A 118 0.53 -3.17 -0.41
N ALA A 119 -0.67 -2.66 -0.67
CA ALA A 119 -1.02 -2.07 -1.97
C ALA A 119 -0.28 -0.75 -2.24
N LYS A 120 0.07 0.01 -1.21
CA LYS A 120 0.81 1.28 -1.34
C LYS A 120 2.29 1.08 -1.64
N ARG A 121 2.56 0.34 -2.69
CA ARG A 121 3.89 0.00 -3.22
C ARG A 121 3.86 0.01 -4.73
N LEU A 122 5.02 -0.04 -5.34
CA LEU A 122 5.12 -0.42 -6.75
C LEU A 122 4.82 -1.90 -6.84
N GLN A 123 3.67 -2.25 -7.44
CA GLN A 123 3.13 -3.60 -7.33
C GLN A 123 2.70 -4.22 -8.65
N LEU A 124 2.43 -5.49 -8.55
CA LEU A 124 1.68 -6.29 -9.51
C LEU A 124 0.47 -6.85 -8.76
N GLN A 125 -0.63 -7.04 -9.45
CA GLN A 125 -1.85 -7.58 -8.82
C GLN A 125 -1.59 -8.91 -8.11
N GLU A 126 -0.84 -9.80 -8.74
CA GLU A 126 -0.49 -11.11 -8.20
C GLU A 126 0.36 -11.00 -6.92
N ARG A 127 1.29 -10.05 -6.90
CA ARG A 127 2.16 -9.84 -5.74
C ARG A 127 1.40 -9.24 -4.56
N ILE A 128 0.41 -8.39 -4.79
CA ILE A 128 -0.43 -7.85 -3.72
C ILE A 128 -1.07 -9.00 -2.94
N GLY A 129 -1.64 -9.98 -3.63
CA GLY A 129 -2.23 -11.14 -2.98
C GLY A 129 -1.21 -11.97 -2.21
N THR A 130 -0.06 -12.24 -2.82
CA THR A 130 1.01 -13.00 -2.17
C THR A 130 1.55 -12.29 -0.94
N ASP A 131 1.78 -10.98 -1.02
CA ASP A 131 2.31 -10.19 0.10
C ASP A 131 1.31 -10.12 1.26
N ILE A 132 0.02 -9.95 0.96
CA ILE A 132 -1.02 -9.95 2.01
C ILE A 132 -1.05 -11.32 2.71
N ALA A 133 -1.01 -12.39 1.96
CA ALA A 133 -1.01 -13.74 2.51
C ALA A 133 0.23 -13.99 3.39
N GLU A 134 1.38 -13.46 2.99
CA GLU A 134 2.61 -13.57 3.78
C GLU A 134 2.52 -12.77 5.10
N VAL A 135 1.92 -11.57 5.07
CA VAL A 135 1.77 -10.74 6.27
C VAL A 135 0.79 -11.36 7.26
N ILE A 136 -0.29 -11.93 6.79
CA ILE A 136 -1.30 -12.59 7.63
C ILE A 136 -0.84 -14.01 8.00
#